data_832ba3627643600d42189bce516c7488
#
_entry.id   832ba3627643600d42189bce516c7488
#
_cell.length_a   1.000
_cell.length_b   1.000
_cell.length_c   1.000
_cell.angle_alpha   90.00
_cell.angle_beta   90.00
_cell.angle_gamma   90.00
#
_symmetry.space_group_name_H-M   'P 1'
#
loop_
_entity.id
_entity.type
_entity.pdbx_description
1 polymer ?
#
loop_
_entity_poly.entity_id
_entity_poly.type
_entity_poly.pdbx_seq_one_letter_code
_entity_poly.pdbx_strand_id
1 'polypeptide(L)'
;MNNIEYKGYLGIVEFSPDDMVFHGKIHGINDLVTFEATTVERLVSAFQEAVDDYLDICERYGKIPEKAYSGQFNVRIDSSLHRQLSINAAKQGVTLNQCVAHALAEYCSEPTRDYKF
;
A
#
# COMPACT_ATOMS: atom_id res chain seq x y z
N MET A 1 5.89 -9.27 -8.13
CA MET A 1 4.62 -8.56 -7.92
C MET A 1 4.56 -7.40 -8.91
N ASN A 2 3.49 -7.33 -9.68
CA ASN A 2 3.34 -6.32 -10.72
C ASN A 2 2.44 -5.19 -10.23
N ASN A 3 2.95 -3.96 -10.32
CA ASN A 3 2.29 -2.79 -9.77
C ASN A 3 2.11 -1.73 -10.85
N ILE A 4 0.97 -1.04 -10.80
CA ILE A 4 0.72 0.14 -11.61
C ILE A 4 0.19 1.25 -10.70
N GLU A 5 0.49 2.50 -11.04
CA GLU A 5 0.11 3.65 -10.22
C GLU A 5 -0.68 4.68 -11.02
N TYR A 6 -1.61 5.34 -10.35
CA TYR A 6 -2.42 6.41 -10.94
C TYR A 6 -3.03 7.26 -9.83
N LYS A 7 -2.80 8.57 -9.89
CA LYS A 7 -3.33 9.54 -8.90
C LYS A 7 -3.02 9.19 -7.45
N GLY A 8 -1.83 8.62 -7.21
CA GLY A 8 -1.40 8.23 -5.87
C GLY A 8 -1.94 6.88 -5.40
N TYR A 9 -2.72 6.18 -6.22
CA TYR A 9 -3.21 4.84 -5.90
C TYR A 9 -2.38 3.78 -6.60
N LEU A 10 -2.16 2.67 -5.89
CA LEU A 10 -1.39 1.54 -6.39
C LEU A 10 -2.33 0.40 -6.75
N GLY A 11 -2.21 -0.13 -7.97
CA GLY A 11 -2.90 -1.33 -8.39
C GLY A 11 -1.96 -2.52 -8.31
N ILE A 12 -2.39 -3.57 -7.62
CA ILE A 12 -1.66 -4.84 -7.54
C ILE A 12 -2.28 -5.78 -8.57
N VAL A 13 -1.47 -6.27 -9.50
CA VAL A 13 -1.91 -7.02 -10.67
C VAL A 13 -1.40 -8.44 -10.64
N GLU A 14 -2.26 -9.39 -11.00
CA GLU A 14 -1.96 -10.80 -11.15
C GLU A 14 -2.52 -11.33 -12.46
N PHE A 15 -1.90 -12.37 -12.99
CA PHE A 15 -2.37 -13.08 -14.19
C PHE A 15 -3.06 -14.36 -13.75
N SER A 16 -4.27 -14.61 -14.26
CA SER A 16 -5.00 -15.86 -14.04
C SER A 16 -4.87 -16.75 -15.27
N PRO A 17 -4.08 -17.82 -15.22
CA PRO A 17 -3.91 -18.69 -16.38
C PRO A 17 -5.18 -19.48 -16.72
N ASP A 18 -6.02 -19.77 -15.72
CA ASP A 18 -7.27 -20.52 -15.96
C ASP A 18 -8.29 -19.70 -16.75
N ASP A 19 -8.42 -18.43 -16.41
CA ASP A 19 -9.37 -17.51 -17.03
C ASP A 19 -8.74 -16.72 -18.19
N MET A 20 -7.43 -16.78 -18.33
CA MET A 20 -6.68 -16.04 -19.35
C MET A 20 -6.91 -14.53 -19.28
N VAL A 21 -6.96 -14.01 -18.05
CA VAL A 21 -7.14 -12.58 -17.81
C VAL A 21 -6.11 -12.06 -16.82
N PHE A 22 -5.82 -10.78 -16.94
CA PHE A 22 -5.14 -10.04 -15.89
C PHE A 22 -6.20 -9.45 -14.97
N HIS A 23 -5.97 -9.52 -13.67
CA HIS A 23 -6.87 -8.91 -12.69
C HIS A 23 -6.08 -8.22 -11.60
N GLY A 24 -6.71 -7.27 -10.95
CA GLY A 24 -6.06 -6.54 -9.88
C GLY A 24 -7.05 -5.85 -8.97
N LYS A 25 -6.49 -5.21 -7.96
CA LYS A 25 -7.27 -4.42 -7.01
C LYS A 25 -6.49 -3.17 -6.62
N ILE A 26 -7.21 -2.14 -6.19
CA ILE A 26 -6.60 -0.95 -5.62
C ILE A 26 -6.12 -1.29 -4.21
N HIS A 27 -4.83 -1.09 -3.98
CA HIS A 27 -4.17 -1.42 -2.72
C HIS A 27 -4.36 -0.31 -1.69
N GLY A 28 -4.49 -0.70 -0.44
CA GLY A 28 -4.40 0.24 0.70
C GLY A 28 -5.66 0.99 1.05
N ILE A 29 -6.80 0.65 0.44
CA ILE A 29 -8.11 1.19 0.81
C ILE A 29 -8.99 0.06 1.37
N ASN A 30 -9.99 0.42 2.19
CA ASN A 30 -10.88 -0.58 2.78
C ASN A 30 -11.92 -1.10 1.79
N ASP A 31 -12.33 -0.25 0.85
CA ASP A 31 -13.27 -0.66 -0.19
C ASP A 31 -12.59 -1.63 -1.16
N LEU A 32 -13.32 -2.66 -1.55
CA LEU A 32 -12.82 -3.60 -2.56
C LEU A 32 -13.11 -3.04 -3.94
N VAL A 33 -12.07 -2.52 -4.60
CA VAL A 33 -12.18 -2.03 -5.96
C VAL A 33 -11.27 -2.88 -6.84
N THR A 34 -11.87 -3.62 -7.75
CA THR A 34 -11.17 -4.54 -8.64
C THR A 34 -11.31 -4.13 -10.09
N PHE A 35 -10.41 -4.65 -10.91
CA PHE A 35 -10.42 -4.41 -12.35
C PHE A 35 -9.81 -5.62 -13.04
N GLU A 36 -10.17 -5.84 -14.31
CA GLU A 36 -9.61 -6.93 -15.09
C GLU A 36 -9.55 -6.56 -16.57
N ALA A 37 -8.69 -7.23 -17.31
CA ALA A 37 -8.56 -7.07 -18.76
C ALA A 37 -7.81 -8.24 -19.37
N THR A 38 -7.93 -8.40 -20.69
CA THR A 38 -7.24 -9.47 -21.43
C THR A 38 -5.95 -9.00 -22.09
N THR A 39 -5.70 -7.69 -22.14
CA THR A 39 -4.47 -7.11 -22.68
C THR A 39 -3.86 -6.13 -21.67
N VAL A 40 -2.56 -5.91 -21.79
CA VAL A 40 -1.84 -4.98 -20.90
C VAL A 40 -2.37 -3.56 -21.03
N GLU A 41 -2.59 -3.09 -22.26
CA GLU A 41 -3.11 -1.74 -22.51
C GLU A 41 -4.48 -1.53 -21.90
N ARG A 42 -5.36 -2.52 -22.03
CA ARG A 42 -6.69 -2.46 -21.45
C ARG A 42 -6.65 -2.57 -19.92
N LEU A 43 -5.68 -3.30 -19.40
CA LEU A 43 -5.51 -3.42 -17.95
C LEU A 43 -5.18 -2.05 -17.33
N VAL A 44 -4.26 -1.32 -17.93
CA VAL A 44 -3.89 0.03 -17.47
C VAL A 44 -5.10 0.95 -17.53
N SER A 45 -5.85 0.93 -18.64
CA SER A 45 -7.07 1.74 -18.78
C SER A 45 -8.13 1.35 -17.77
N ALA A 46 -8.31 0.05 -17.53
CA ALA A 46 -9.29 -0.45 -16.57
C ALA A 46 -8.94 -0.01 -15.14
N PHE A 47 -7.65 -0.03 -14.80
CA PHE A 47 -7.19 0.45 -13.50
C PHE A 47 -7.47 1.94 -13.33
N GLN A 48 -7.12 2.76 -14.34
CA GLN A 48 -7.36 4.20 -14.29
C GLN A 48 -8.84 4.52 -14.18
N GLU A 49 -9.69 3.82 -14.92
CA GLU A 49 -11.15 3.96 -14.81
C GLU A 49 -11.64 3.58 -13.41
N ALA A 50 -11.11 2.50 -12.85
CA ALA A 50 -11.50 2.06 -11.50
C ALA A 50 -11.16 3.12 -10.45
N VAL A 51 -9.99 3.75 -10.55
CA VAL A 51 -9.59 4.84 -9.64
C VAL A 51 -10.52 6.05 -9.85
N ASP A 52 -10.74 6.46 -11.08
CA ASP A 52 -11.59 7.62 -11.39
C ASP A 52 -13.03 7.39 -10.92
N ASP A 53 -13.57 6.18 -11.13
CA ASP A 53 -14.91 5.80 -10.68
C ASP A 53 -15.00 5.83 -9.15
N TYR A 54 -13.99 5.31 -8.45
CA TYR A 54 -13.94 5.35 -7.01
C TYR A 54 -14.00 6.78 -6.48
N LEU A 55 -13.18 7.67 -7.06
CA LEU A 55 -13.15 9.08 -6.67
C LEU A 55 -14.47 9.79 -6.98
N ASP A 56 -15.08 9.49 -8.12
CA ASP A 56 -16.37 10.04 -8.52
C ASP A 56 -17.49 9.61 -7.59
N ILE A 57 -17.52 8.34 -7.21
CA ILE A 57 -18.50 7.81 -6.26
C ILE A 57 -18.34 8.48 -4.89
N CYS A 58 -17.10 8.66 -4.44
CA CYS A 58 -16.85 9.35 -3.17
C CYS A 58 -17.39 10.79 -3.20
N GLU A 59 -17.16 11.51 -4.28
CA GLU A 59 -17.67 12.87 -4.43
C GLU A 59 -19.19 12.90 -4.46
N ARG A 60 -19.79 11.99 -5.22
CA ARG A 60 -21.25 11.92 -5.41
C ARG A 60 -21.99 11.65 -4.10
N TYR A 61 -21.43 10.82 -3.21
CA TYR A 61 -22.07 10.45 -1.94
C TYR A 61 -21.52 11.22 -0.75
N GLY A 62 -20.71 12.24 -0.97
CA GLY A 62 -20.13 13.05 0.10
C GLY A 62 -19.15 12.29 0.99
N LYS A 63 -18.59 11.19 0.50
CA LYS A 63 -17.61 10.40 1.21
C LYS A 63 -16.22 10.95 0.91
N ILE A 64 -15.40 11.10 1.95
CA ILE A 64 -14.00 11.49 1.77
C ILE A 64 -13.24 10.28 1.20
N PRO A 65 -12.55 10.41 0.04
CA PRO A 65 -11.78 9.31 -0.50
C PRO A 65 -10.70 8.86 0.47
N GLU A 66 -10.55 7.55 0.64
CA GLU A 66 -9.45 7.02 1.43
C GLU A 66 -8.15 7.28 0.70
N LYS A 67 -7.18 7.80 1.45
CA LYS A 67 -5.81 7.87 0.94
C LYS A 67 -5.23 6.46 1.07
N ALA A 68 -4.63 5.97 0.00
CA ALA A 68 -4.01 4.65 0.02
C ALA A 68 -2.95 4.53 1.12
N TYR A 69 -2.33 5.65 1.47
CA TYR A 69 -1.27 5.69 2.47
C TYR A 69 -1.51 6.85 3.40
N SER A 70 -2.21 6.57 4.51
CA SER A 70 -2.63 7.62 5.46
C SER A 70 -1.52 8.08 6.40
N GLY A 71 -0.44 7.33 6.51
CA GLY A 71 0.61 7.57 7.49
C GLY A 71 0.39 6.83 8.80
N GLN A 72 -0.70 6.06 8.91
CA GLN A 72 -0.98 5.25 10.09
C GLN A 72 -1.26 3.81 9.69
N PHE A 73 -0.63 2.87 10.38
CA PHE A 73 -0.88 1.45 10.22
C PHE A 73 -0.41 0.70 11.46
N ASN A 74 -0.98 -0.45 11.70
CA ASN A 74 -0.63 -1.28 12.85
C ASN A 74 0.35 -2.37 12.43
N VAL A 75 1.37 -2.57 13.27
CA VAL A 75 2.38 -3.61 13.06
C VAL A 75 2.40 -4.50 14.29
N ARG A 76 2.44 -5.80 14.06
CA ARG A 76 2.59 -6.79 15.12
C ARG A 76 4.01 -7.34 15.08
N ILE A 77 4.74 -7.19 16.19
CA ILE A 77 6.13 -7.63 16.33
C ILE A 77 6.27 -8.45 17.61
N ASP A 78 7.42 -9.11 17.76
CA ASP A 78 7.72 -9.84 18.99
C ASP A 78 7.77 -8.91 20.18
N SER A 79 7.28 -9.38 21.34
CA SER A 79 7.31 -8.59 22.56
C SER A 79 8.71 -8.19 22.98
N SER A 80 9.71 -9.03 22.71
CA SER A 80 11.11 -8.73 22.99
C SER A 80 11.63 -7.57 22.13
N LEU A 81 11.25 -7.53 20.88
CA LEU A 81 11.60 -6.42 19.97
C LEU A 81 10.89 -5.12 20.39
N HIS A 82 9.63 -5.22 20.76
CA HIS A 82 8.88 -4.07 21.27
C HIS A 82 9.57 -3.49 22.52
N ARG A 83 9.99 -4.37 23.44
CA ARG A 83 10.72 -3.94 24.64
C ARG A 83 12.03 -3.25 24.29
N GLN A 84 12.82 -3.82 23.38
CA GLN A 84 14.11 -3.23 22.97
C GLN A 84 13.91 -1.83 22.35
N LEU A 85 12.91 -1.67 21.50
CA LEU A 85 12.59 -0.40 20.88
C LEU A 85 12.21 0.65 21.95
N SER A 86 11.37 0.26 22.91
CA SER A 86 10.92 1.16 23.97
C SER A 86 12.09 1.60 24.85
N ILE A 87 12.98 0.67 25.22
CA ILE A 87 14.15 0.98 26.03
C ILE A 87 15.11 1.89 25.28
N ASN A 88 15.39 1.59 24.01
CA ASN A 88 16.29 2.39 23.20
C ASN A 88 15.76 3.81 22.99
N ALA A 89 14.45 3.94 22.74
CA ALA A 89 13.82 5.25 22.60
C ALA A 89 13.96 6.07 23.89
N ALA A 90 13.71 5.43 25.04
CA ALA A 90 13.84 6.09 26.33
C ALA A 90 15.28 6.55 26.60
N LYS A 91 16.27 5.72 26.28
CA LYS A 91 17.69 6.07 26.44
C LYS A 91 18.11 7.22 25.56
N GLN A 92 17.53 7.33 24.37
CA GLN A 92 17.83 8.41 23.43
C GLN A 92 17.00 9.68 23.67
N GLY A 93 16.04 9.63 24.59
CA GLY A 93 15.17 10.77 24.88
C GLY A 93 14.17 11.07 23.77
N VAL A 94 13.79 10.08 22.98
CA VAL A 94 12.79 10.21 21.91
C VAL A 94 11.59 9.33 22.20
N THR A 95 10.48 9.59 21.52
CA THR A 95 9.29 8.74 21.65
C THR A 95 9.49 7.43 20.89
N LEU A 96 8.74 6.41 21.26
CA LEU A 96 8.74 5.14 20.53
C LEU A 96 8.37 5.37 19.06
N ASN A 97 7.37 6.21 18.81
CA ASN A 97 6.95 6.52 17.45
C ASN A 97 8.07 7.16 16.62
N GLN A 98 8.82 8.10 17.23
CA GLN A 98 9.95 8.74 16.55
C GLN A 98 11.06 7.73 16.22
N CYS A 99 11.34 6.82 17.16
CA CYS A 99 12.34 5.78 16.96
C CYS A 99 11.95 4.86 15.81
N VAL A 100 10.70 4.42 15.79
CA VAL A 100 10.18 3.54 14.73
C VAL A 100 10.17 4.26 13.38
N ALA A 101 9.71 5.51 13.34
CA ALA A 101 9.69 6.30 12.11
C ALA A 101 11.10 6.45 11.53
N HIS A 102 12.09 6.70 12.37
CA HIS A 102 13.48 6.82 11.94
C HIS A 102 14.01 5.51 11.36
N ALA A 103 13.74 4.38 12.04
CA ALA A 103 14.15 3.06 11.57
C ALA A 103 13.54 2.72 10.22
N LEU A 104 12.25 3.04 10.04
CA LEU A 104 11.56 2.80 8.79
C LEU A 104 12.10 3.68 7.66
N ALA A 105 12.40 4.94 7.96
CA ALA A 105 12.99 5.84 6.98
C ALA A 105 14.36 5.35 6.53
N GLU A 106 15.18 4.85 7.43
CA GLU A 106 16.48 4.25 7.09
C GLU A 106 16.32 3.02 6.20
N TYR A 107 15.36 2.16 6.52
CA TYR A 107 15.07 0.98 5.72
C TYR A 107 14.71 1.37 4.28
N CYS A 108 13.88 2.38 4.10
CA CYS A 108 13.43 2.82 2.78
C CYS A 108 14.52 3.57 1.99
N SER A 109 15.49 4.19 2.66
CA SER A 109 16.56 4.94 2.01
C SER A 109 17.71 4.06 1.53
N GLU A 110 17.79 2.81 1.99
CA GLU A 110 18.83 1.90 1.57
C GLU A 110 18.65 1.48 0.11
N PRO A 111 19.74 1.39 -0.64
CA PRO A 111 19.64 0.90 -2.02
C PRO A 111 19.10 -0.54 -2.03
N THR A 112 18.45 -0.88 -3.13
CA THR A 112 17.71 -2.12 -3.35
C THR A 112 18.27 -3.32 -2.60
N ARG A 113 17.54 -3.76 -1.57
CA ARG A 113 17.83 -5.01 -0.89
C ARG A 113 16.99 -6.10 -1.49
N ASP A 114 17.64 -7.17 -1.87
CA ASP A 114 16.98 -8.37 -2.38
C ASP A 114 16.54 -9.19 -1.17
N TYR A 115 15.35 -8.92 -0.64
CA TYR A 115 14.79 -9.75 0.42
C TYR A 115 14.10 -10.94 -0.21
N LYS A 116 14.63 -12.12 0.06
CA LYS A 116 13.97 -13.37 -0.29
C LYS A 116 13.14 -13.82 0.91
N PHE A 117 11.86 -13.80 0.74
CA PHE A 117 10.93 -14.28 1.73
C PHE A 117 10.48 -15.69 1.38
#